data_84cf4d8c564377b99b438b6d8364c252
#
_entry.id   84cf4d8c564377b99b438b6d8364c252
#
_cell.length_a   1.000
_cell.length_b   1.000
_cell.length_c   1.000
_cell.angle_alpha   90.00
_cell.angle_beta   90.00
_cell.angle_gamma   90.00
#
_symmetry.space_group_name_H-M   'P 1'
#
loop_
_entity.id
_entity.type
_entity.pdbx_description
1 polymer ?
#
loop_
_entity_poly.entity_id
_entity_poly.type
_entity_poly.pdbx_seq_one_letter_code
_entity_poly.pdbx_strand_id
1 'polypeptide(L)'
;MPAIPVWMPQPEIADLFGVYCSDIRRAVRSIYKNRESVEQDTMWYIKNDDRTSMDVYSLEMVINIAFRLRSRESLYFRQHLMRVLHPDNKNTDCLLLYMTRRKERTVFS
;
A
#
# COMPACT_ATOMS: atom_id res chain seq x y z
N MET A 1 2.49 17.34 -7.07
CA MET A 1 2.00 16.04 -6.65
C MET A 1 1.48 15.26 -7.85
N PRO A 2 1.80 13.99 -7.97
CA PRO A 2 1.30 13.23 -9.12
C PRO A 2 -0.21 13.19 -9.18
N ALA A 3 -0.72 12.96 -10.37
CA ALA A 3 -2.15 12.99 -10.62
C ALA A 3 -2.95 11.91 -9.90
N ILE A 4 -2.29 10.87 -9.39
CA ILE A 4 -2.97 9.77 -8.71
C ILE A 4 -2.28 9.52 -7.37
N PRO A 5 -2.63 10.26 -6.35
CA PRO A 5 -2.08 10.01 -5.03
C PRO A 5 -2.88 8.90 -4.36
N VAL A 6 -2.29 7.74 -4.29
CA VAL A 6 -2.80 6.71 -3.39
C VAL A 6 -1.95 6.80 -2.13
N TRP A 7 -2.60 7.18 -1.05
CA TRP A 7 -1.97 7.27 0.25
C TRP A 7 -2.78 6.43 1.23
N MET A 8 -2.15 5.42 1.80
CA MET A 8 -2.83 4.48 2.69
C MET A 8 -2.17 4.46 4.06
N PRO A 9 -2.96 4.53 5.13
CA PRO A 9 -2.44 4.32 6.48
C PRO A 9 -2.13 2.85 6.73
N GLN A 10 -1.30 2.59 7.73
CA GLN A 10 -0.89 1.23 8.10
C GLN A 10 -2.06 0.27 8.27
N PRO A 11 -3.13 0.64 9.02
CA PRO A 11 -4.24 -0.30 9.21
C PRO A 11 -4.91 -0.72 7.90
N GLU A 12 -5.03 0.21 6.94
CA GLU A 12 -5.61 -0.13 5.65
C GLU A 12 -4.71 -1.06 4.85
N ILE A 13 -3.40 -0.83 4.91
CA ILE A 13 -2.45 -1.71 4.22
C ILE A 13 -2.48 -3.11 4.83
N ALA A 14 -2.51 -3.18 6.17
CA ALA A 14 -2.59 -4.46 6.87
C ALA A 14 -3.85 -5.22 6.47
N ASP A 15 -4.96 -4.51 6.37
CA ASP A 15 -6.23 -5.09 5.98
C ASP A 15 -6.21 -5.56 4.52
N LEU A 16 -5.62 -4.75 3.65
CA LEU A 16 -5.48 -5.10 2.23
C LEU A 16 -4.74 -6.42 2.04
N PHE A 17 -3.69 -6.64 2.82
CA PHE A 17 -2.84 -7.82 2.67
C PHE A 17 -3.15 -8.93 3.67
N GLY A 18 -4.17 -8.75 4.51
CA GLY A 18 -4.59 -9.76 5.47
C GLY A 18 -3.53 -10.10 6.51
N VAL A 19 -2.81 -9.09 6.99
CA VAL A 19 -1.75 -9.25 7.99
C VAL A 19 -1.97 -8.27 9.13
N TYR A 20 -1.13 -8.35 10.16
CA TYR A 20 -1.19 -7.43 11.29
C TYR A 20 -0.41 -6.14 11.00
N CYS A 21 -0.77 -5.08 11.70
CA CYS A 21 -0.04 -3.81 11.58
C CYS A 21 1.44 -3.96 11.93
N SER A 22 1.76 -4.85 12.86
CA SER A 22 3.16 -5.13 13.22
C SER A 22 3.94 -5.67 12.04
N ASP A 23 3.31 -6.47 11.19
CA ASP A 23 3.95 -7.00 9.98
C ASP A 23 4.23 -5.87 8.99
N ILE A 24 3.29 -4.94 8.85
CA ILE A 24 3.46 -3.78 7.98
C ILE A 24 4.59 -2.90 8.49
N ARG A 25 4.63 -2.62 9.81
CA ARG A 25 5.70 -1.80 10.38
C ARG A 25 7.06 -2.42 10.16
N ARG A 26 7.15 -3.73 10.30
CA ARG A 26 8.40 -4.45 10.08
C ARG A 26 8.85 -4.34 8.63
N ALA A 27 7.92 -4.49 7.70
CA ALA A 27 8.20 -4.36 6.28
C ALA A 27 8.67 -2.95 5.94
N VAL A 28 7.95 -1.94 6.43
CA VAL A 28 8.29 -0.53 6.19
C VAL A 28 9.69 -0.21 6.73
N ARG A 29 9.97 -0.64 7.94
CA ARG A 29 11.28 -0.41 8.55
C ARG A 29 12.39 -1.04 7.73
N SER A 30 12.16 -2.26 7.25
CA SER A 30 13.14 -2.96 6.43
C SER A 30 13.36 -2.27 5.08
N ILE A 31 12.29 -1.80 4.46
CA ILE A 31 12.36 -1.11 3.16
C ILE A 31 13.21 0.16 3.28
N TYR A 32 12.95 0.97 4.30
CA TYR A 32 13.70 2.21 4.48
C TYR A 32 15.14 1.94 4.91
N LYS A 33 15.36 0.94 5.75
CA LYS A 33 16.70 0.55 6.17
C LYS A 33 17.56 0.13 4.98
N ASN A 34 16.97 -0.59 4.04
CA ASN A 34 17.67 -1.07 2.85
C ASN A 34 17.65 -0.05 1.70
N ARG A 35 17.10 1.13 1.94
CA ARG A 35 17.02 2.22 0.96
C ARG A 35 16.31 1.83 -0.33
N GLU A 36 15.29 0.97 -0.20
CA GLU A 36 14.48 0.56 -1.35
C GLU A 36 13.48 1.62 -1.76
N SER A 37 13.16 2.53 -0.84
CA SER A 37 12.31 3.69 -1.10
C SER A 37 12.80 4.87 -0.30
N VAL A 38 12.51 6.06 -0.78
CA VAL A 38 12.84 7.30 -0.08
C VAL A 38 11.67 7.69 0.82
N GLU A 39 11.92 7.78 2.12
CA GLU A 39 10.88 8.07 3.08
C GLU A 39 10.20 9.41 2.82
N GLN A 40 10.97 10.43 2.43
CA GLN A 40 10.42 11.76 2.16
C GLN A 40 9.39 11.75 1.02
N ASP A 41 9.55 10.84 0.06
CA ASP A 41 8.68 10.77 -1.11
C ASP A 41 7.54 9.79 -0.96
N THR A 42 7.64 8.85 -0.01
CA THR A 42 6.73 7.72 0.10
C THR A 42 5.93 7.68 1.39
N MET A 43 6.22 8.58 2.31
CA MET A 43 5.49 8.66 3.58
C MET A 43 5.03 10.09 3.82
N TRP A 44 3.84 10.23 4.36
CA TRP A 44 3.30 11.49 4.81
C TRP A 44 2.52 11.23 6.10
N TYR A 45 2.07 12.26 6.73
CA TYR A 45 1.25 12.10 7.93
C TYR A 45 0.03 13.00 7.84
N ILE A 46 -1.04 12.56 8.48
CA ILE A 46 -2.28 13.32 8.60
C ILE A 46 -2.50 13.60 10.07
N LYS A 47 -2.68 14.88 10.41
CA LYS A 47 -2.98 15.27 11.78
C LYS A 47 -4.46 15.13 12.05
N ASN A 48 -4.78 14.50 13.17
CA ASN A 48 -6.15 14.39 13.65
C ASN A 48 -6.48 15.53 14.61
N ASP A 49 -7.77 15.74 14.85
CA ASP A 49 -8.23 16.82 15.73
C ASP A 49 -7.81 16.61 17.19
N ASP A 50 -7.53 15.38 17.58
CA ASP A 50 -7.14 15.05 18.96
C ASP A 50 -5.64 15.10 19.20
N ARG A 51 -4.91 15.80 18.33
CA ARG A 51 -3.45 15.98 18.39
C ARG A 51 -2.66 14.72 18.09
N THR A 52 -3.31 13.64 17.64
CA THR A 52 -2.60 12.47 17.14
C THR A 52 -2.29 12.67 15.67
N SER A 53 -1.37 11.86 15.16
CA SER A 53 -1.07 11.83 13.74
C SER A 53 -1.09 10.41 13.25
N MET A 54 -1.37 10.24 11.98
CA MET A 54 -1.41 8.93 11.34
C MET A 54 -0.53 8.95 10.11
N ASP A 55 0.43 8.05 10.06
CA ASP A 55 1.32 7.92 8.91
C ASP A 55 0.58 7.26 7.75
N VAL A 56 0.77 7.81 6.57
CA VAL A 56 0.22 7.25 5.33
C VAL A 56 1.37 7.00 4.35
N TYR A 57 1.20 6.00 3.51
CA TYR A 57 2.25 5.55 2.60
C TYR A 57 1.74 5.61 1.17
N SER A 58 2.65 5.97 0.26
CA SER A 58 2.35 6.08 -1.16
C SER A 58 2.13 4.71 -1.79
N LEU A 59 1.60 4.72 -3.02
CA LEU A 59 1.43 3.49 -3.79
C LEU A 59 2.77 2.75 -3.96
N GLU A 60 3.86 3.48 -4.16
CA GLU A 60 5.18 2.86 -4.27
C GLU A 60 5.50 2.03 -3.04
N MET A 61 5.23 2.57 -1.84
CA MET A 61 5.45 1.83 -0.60
C MET A 61 4.52 0.63 -0.46
N VAL A 62 3.26 0.78 -0.85
CA VAL A 62 2.30 -0.33 -0.81
C VAL A 62 2.79 -1.47 -1.69
N ILE A 63 3.30 -1.15 -2.87
CA ILE A 63 3.85 -2.15 -3.79
C ILE A 63 5.07 -2.84 -3.18
N ASN A 64 5.99 -2.06 -2.62
CA ASN A 64 7.19 -2.63 -1.98
C ASN A 64 6.83 -3.53 -0.80
N ILE A 65 5.83 -3.14 -0.01
CA ILE A 65 5.34 -3.95 1.09
C ILE A 65 4.78 -5.27 0.56
N ALA A 66 4.01 -5.22 -0.52
CA ALA A 66 3.42 -6.42 -1.10
C ALA A 66 4.47 -7.45 -1.49
N PHE A 67 5.63 -7.01 -1.96
CA PHE A 67 6.71 -7.91 -2.36
C PHE A 67 7.48 -8.49 -1.17
N ARG A 68 7.28 -7.95 0.03
CA ARG A 68 7.92 -8.47 1.23
C ARG A 68 7.04 -9.41 2.02
N LEU A 69 5.73 -9.33 1.85
CA LEU A 69 4.78 -10.16 2.56
C LEU A 69 4.56 -11.48 1.83
N ARG A 70 4.11 -12.48 2.57
CA ARG A 70 3.85 -13.82 2.02
C ARG A 70 2.40 -14.24 2.22
N SER A 71 1.50 -13.30 2.48
CA SER A 71 0.10 -13.63 2.63
C SER A 71 -0.53 -13.95 1.27
N ARG A 72 -1.69 -14.61 1.33
CA ARG A 72 -2.45 -14.92 0.11
C ARG A 72 -2.85 -13.64 -0.61
N GLU A 73 -3.29 -12.65 0.16
CA GLU A 73 -3.74 -11.37 -0.37
C GLU A 73 -2.60 -10.60 -1.03
N SER A 74 -1.40 -10.66 -0.45
CA SER A 74 -0.24 -10.00 -1.06
C SER A 74 0.16 -10.71 -2.35
N LEU A 75 0.01 -12.03 -2.41
CA LEU A 75 0.29 -12.78 -3.63
C LEU A 75 -0.69 -12.40 -4.73
N TYR A 76 -1.98 -12.31 -4.42
CA TYR A 76 -2.98 -11.86 -5.38
C TYR A 76 -2.70 -10.44 -5.86
N PHE A 77 -2.31 -9.56 -4.96
CA PHE A 77 -1.97 -8.19 -5.30
C PHE A 77 -0.79 -8.17 -6.29
N ARG A 78 0.26 -8.94 -6.01
CA ARG A 78 1.42 -9.01 -6.89
C ARG A 78 1.07 -9.56 -8.27
N GLN A 79 0.22 -10.58 -8.32
CA GLN A 79 -0.23 -11.15 -9.59
C GLN A 79 -1.03 -10.12 -10.38
N HIS A 80 -1.91 -9.40 -9.71
CA HIS A 80 -2.70 -8.36 -10.35
C HIS A 80 -1.80 -7.23 -10.85
N LEU A 81 -0.81 -6.83 -10.05
CA LEU A 81 0.14 -5.80 -10.41
C LEU A 81 0.92 -6.18 -11.67
N MET A 82 1.40 -7.41 -11.73
CA MET A 82 2.14 -7.90 -12.90
C MET A 82 1.28 -7.86 -14.16
N ARG A 83 0.00 -8.15 -14.02
CA ARG A 83 -0.94 -8.10 -15.13
C ARG A 83 -1.16 -6.67 -15.61
N VAL A 84 -1.32 -5.74 -14.65
CA VAL A 84 -1.54 -4.33 -14.97
C VAL A 84 -0.31 -3.70 -15.61
N LEU A 85 0.88 -4.11 -15.19
CA LEU A 85 2.14 -3.58 -15.70
C LEU A 85 2.62 -4.28 -16.96
N HIS A 86 1.82 -5.23 -17.49
CA HIS A 86 2.17 -5.87 -18.75
C HIS A 86 2.33 -4.82 -19.85
N PRO A 87 3.30 -4.99 -20.79
CA PRO A 87 3.56 -3.98 -21.82
C PRO A 87 2.35 -3.56 -22.63
N ASP A 88 1.38 -4.45 -22.79
CA ASP A 88 0.16 -4.17 -23.54
C ASP A 88 -0.92 -3.48 -22.73
N ASN A 89 -0.71 -3.33 -21.44
CA ASN A 89 -1.68 -2.74 -20.53
C ASN A 89 -1.04 -1.54 -19.81
N LYS A 90 -1.43 -0.35 -20.22
CA LYS A 90 -0.88 0.88 -19.65
C LYS A 90 -1.75 1.47 -18.55
N ASN A 91 -2.73 0.73 -18.08
CA ASN A 91 -3.77 1.30 -17.23
C ASN A 91 -3.49 1.06 -15.75
N THR A 92 -2.88 2.05 -15.10
CA THR A 92 -2.67 2.04 -13.65
C THR A 92 -3.98 2.23 -12.88
N ASP A 93 -5.04 2.69 -13.54
CA ASP A 93 -6.35 2.85 -12.90
C ASP A 93 -6.92 1.51 -12.47
N CYS A 94 -6.57 0.42 -13.17
CA CYS A 94 -7.00 -0.92 -12.78
C CYS A 94 -6.47 -1.29 -11.40
N LEU A 95 -5.24 -0.91 -11.09
CA LEU A 95 -4.64 -1.16 -9.78
C LEU A 95 -5.37 -0.38 -8.69
N LEU A 96 -5.70 0.88 -8.97
CA LEU A 96 -6.46 1.70 -8.05
C LEU A 96 -7.83 1.11 -7.77
N LEU A 97 -8.52 0.65 -8.82
CA LEU A 97 -9.82 0.02 -8.66
C LEU A 97 -9.74 -1.24 -7.81
N TYR A 98 -8.70 -2.05 -8.02
CA TYR A 98 -8.48 -3.24 -7.23
C TYR A 98 -8.35 -2.90 -5.75
N MET A 99 -7.53 -1.91 -5.41
CA MET A 99 -7.31 -1.51 -4.04
C MET A 99 -8.57 -0.92 -3.41
N THR A 100 -9.31 -0.13 -4.17
CA THR A 100 -10.56 0.47 -3.72
C THR A 100 -11.61 -0.59 -3.44
N ARG A 101 -11.75 -1.58 -4.33
CA ARG A 101 -12.70 -2.68 -4.13
C ARG A 101 -12.38 -3.49 -2.89
N ARG A 102 -11.11 -3.75 -2.63
CA ARG A 102 -10.71 -4.45 -1.41
C ARG A 102 -11.11 -3.68 -0.17
N LYS A 103 -10.90 -2.37 -0.19
CA LYS A 103 -11.27 -1.50 0.92
C LYS A 103 -12.78 -1.50 1.15
N GLU A 104 -13.56 -1.43 0.08
CA GLU A 104 -15.01 -1.45 0.17
C GLU A 104 -15.53 -2.76 0.76
N ARG A 105 -14.97 -3.89 0.31
CA ARG A 105 -15.33 -5.19 0.85
C ARG A 105 -15.09 -5.26 2.35
N THR A 106 -13.98 -4.70 2.79
CA THR A 106 -13.63 -4.70 4.20
C THR A 106 -14.64 -3.90 5.02
N VAL A 107 -15.10 -2.80 4.48
CA VAL A 107 -16.09 -1.95 5.16
C VAL A 107 -17.41 -2.67 5.35
N PHE A 108 -17.79 -3.53 4.42
CA PHE A 108 -19.09 -4.22 4.46
C PHE A 108 -19.02 -5.63 5.05
N SER A 109 -17.84 -6.11 5.36
CA SER A 109 -17.70 -7.45 5.96
C SER A 109 -17.76 -7.43 7.51
#